data_c6a0677a037f366063c1d1ed1d056131
#
_entry.id   c6a0677a037f366063c1d1ed1d056131
#
_cell.length_a   1.000
_cell.length_b   1.000
_cell.length_c   1.000
_cell.angle_alpha   90.00
_cell.angle_beta   90.00
_cell.angle_gamma   90.00
#
_symmetry.space_group_name_H-M   'P 1'
#
loop_
_entity.id
_entity.type
_entity.pdbx_description
1 polymer ?
#
loop_
_entity_poly.entity_id
_entity_poly.type
_entity_poly.pdbx_seq_one_letter_code
_entity_poly.pdbx_strand_id
1 'polypeptide(L)'
;MIVFATVIALSTVARADDHQRTAVDARTLPKACAPLAWIPQDARTVTPVIEAYTSIAGCIVRERTRGFDLHPDSKSVDQLDIAVAPALALLDSVIETGDATHQIIALHAKADIYQGLTTRLRNSMRANPDYAQRKEVDRLTVAWNEHARDANLRVTQIAAGNPGAVRGNPVVTYAVQDAQRSRTSGVASR
;
A
#
# COMPACT_ATOMS: atom_id res chain seq x y z
N MET A 1 23.88 19.93 2.67
CA MET A 1 22.68 19.13 2.39
C MET A 1 23.15 17.73 2.01
N ILE A 2 23.18 16.80 2.97
CA ILE A 2 23.72 15.45 2.78
C ILE A 2 22.52 14.52 2.64
N VAL A 3 22.31 14.01 1.43
CA VAL A 3 21.30 13.00 1.11
C VAL A 3 21.89 11.65 1.49
N PHE A 4 21.39 11.04 2.59
CA PHE A 4 21.68 9.66 2.90
C PHE A 4 20.76 8.76 2.06
N ALA A 5 21.29 8.27 0.94
CA ALA A 5 20.68 7.16 0.21
C ALA A 5 20.96 5.89 0.99
N THR A 6 19.98 5.38 1.72
CA THR A 6 20.05 4.05 2.33
C THR A 6 19.81 3.01 1.24
N VAL A 7 20.88 2.50 0.67
CA VAL A 7 20.85 1.38 -0.27
C VAL A 7 20.51 0.13 0.53
N ILE A 8 19.29 -0.39 0.36
CA ILE A 8 18.93 -1.72 0.84
C ILE A 8 19.53 -2.72 -0.13
N ALA A 9 20.64 -3.32 0.24
CA ALA A 9 21.27 -4.40 -0.51
C ALA A 9 20.38 -5.64 -0.46
N LEU A 10 19.73 -5.96 -1.57
CA LEU A 10 19.07 -7.25 -1.81
C LEU A 10 20.14 -8.30 -2.07
N SER A 11 20.53 -9.02 -1.02
CA SER A 11 21.42 -10.19 -1.17
C SER A 11 20.61 -11.39 -1.62
N THR A 12 20.65 -11.69 -2.90
CA THR A 12 20.18 -12.96 -3.45
C THR A 12 21.21 -14.05 -3.13
N VAL A 13 20.97 -14.85 -2.11
CA VAL A 13 21.61 -16.16 -1.97
C VAL A 13 20.53 -17.18 -1.61
N ALA A 14 20.15 -17.95 -2.62
CA ALA A 14 19.39 -19.17 -2.44
C ALA A 14 20.27 -20.19 -1.71
N ARG A 15 19.87 -20.56 -0.50
CA ARG A 15 20.21 -21.85 0.09
C ARG A 15 19.04 -22.34 0.92
N ALA A 16 18.57 -23.51 0.55
CA ALA A 16 17.56 -24.26 1.28
C ALA A 16 18.03 -24.47 2.72
N ASP A 17 17.35 -23.83 3.66
CA ASP A 17 17.14 -24.33 5.00
C ASP A 17 16.11 -23.43 5.71
N ASP A 18 14.99 -24.00 5.90
CA ASP A 18 14.09 -24.00 7.04
C ASP A 18 13.33 -22.77 7.50
N HIS A 19 13.31 -21.61 6.91
CA HIS A 19 12.29 -20.56 7.10
C HIS A 19 12.43 -19.51 5.99
N GLN A 20 11.51 -19.50 5.05
CA GLN A 20 11.44 -18.40 4.09
C GLN A 20 11.04 -17.12 4.84
N ARG A 21 12.04 -16.37 5.32
CA ARG A 21 11.83 -15.02 5.83
C ARG A 21 11.43 -14.15 4.66
N THR A 22 10.45 -13.25 4.87
CA THR A 22 10.35 -12.10 3.98
C THR A 22 11.73 -11.44 3.94
N ALA A 23 12.13 -10.88 2.81
CA ALA A 23 13.38 -10.09 2.73
C ALA A 23 13.38 -8.84 3.64
N VAL A 24 12.32 -8.66 4.41
CA VAL A 24 12.14 -7.56 5.38
C VAL A 24 12.80 -7.96 6.70
N ASP A 25 13.82 -7.20 7.11
CA ASP A 25 14.42 -7.39 8.42
C ASP A 25 13.42 -6.98 9.51
N ALA A 26 12.97 -7.96 10.31
CA ALA A 26 12.04 -7.74 11.42
C ALA A 26 12.51 -6.66 12.42
N ARG A 27 13.85 -6.40 12.48
CA ARG A 27 14.43 -5.38 13.36
C ARG A 27 14.15 -3.95 12.92
N THR A 28 13.86 -3.76 11.62
CA THR A 28 13.53 -2.44 11.05
C THR A 28 12.05 -2.10 11.17
N LEU A 29 11.23 -3.08 11.55
CA LEU A 29 9.78 -2.92 11.68
C LEU A 29 9.39 -2.37 13.06
N PRO A 30 8.23 -1.67 13.16
CA PRO A 30 7.60 -1.45 14.45
C PRO A 30 7.43 -2.78 15.20
N LYS A 31 7.63 -2.79 16.53
CA LYS A 31 7.57 -4.02 17.36
C LYS A 31 6.29 -4.82 17.11
N ALA A 32 5.15 -4.15 16.96
CA ALA A 32 3.86 -4.81 16.68
C ALA A 32 3.82 -5.51 15.31
N CYS A 33 4.66 -5.11 14.36
CA CYS A 33 4.68 -5.65 12.99
C CYS A 33 5.75 -6.75 12.82
N ALA A 34 6.71 -6.84 13.72
CA ALA A 34 7.80 -7.82 13.63
C ALA A 34 7.35 -9.29 13.47
N PRO A 35 6.27 -9.76 14.15
CA PRO A 35 5.77 -11.11 13.95
C PRO A 35 5.30 -11.41 12.52
N LEU A 36 4.86 -10.40 11.77
CA LEU A 36 4.40 -10.55 10.39
C LEU A 36 5.54 -10.83 9.39
N ALA A 37 6.79 -10.60 9.78
CA ALA A 37 7.96 -10.91 8.95
C ALA A 37 8.26 -12.42 8.86
N TRP A 38 7.54 -13.26 9.60
CA TRP A 38 7.68 -14.71 9.58
C TRP A 38 6.62 -15.33 8.68
N ILE A 39 7.08 -16.01 7.62
CA ILE A 39 6.20 -16.80 6.73
C ILE A 39 6.36 -18.26 7.13
N PRO A 40 5.26 -19.04 7.33
CA PRO A 40 5.34 -20.45 7.57
C PRO A 40 6.04 -21.21 6.42
N GLN A 41 6.85 -22.21 6.73
CA GLN A 41 7.61 -23.01 5.74
C GLN A 41 6.74 -23.77 4.75
N ASP A 42 5.52 -24.11 5.14
CA ASP A 42 4.56 -24.83 4.31
C ASP A 42 3.81 -23.92 3.32
N ALA A 43 4.08 -22.61 3.34
CA ALA A 43 3.55 -21.66 2.36
C ALA A 43 4.20 -21.91 0.98
N ARG A 44 3.77 -22.99 0.30
CA ARG A 44 4.28 -23.41 -1.02
C ARG A 44 3.77 -22.58 -2.19
N THR A 45 2.97 -21.57 -1.95
CA THR A 45 2.35 -20.73 -2.97
C THR A 45 2.82 -19.28 -2.86
N VAL A 46 2.83 -18.58 -3.99
CA VAL A 46 3.19 -17.17 -4.11
C VAL A 46 2.29 -16.27 -3.24
N THR A 47 1.03 -16.62 -3.09
CA THR A 47 0.02 -15.84 -2.38
C THR A 47 0.35 -15.54 -0.91
N PRO A 48 0.80 -16.50 -0.07
CA PRO A 48 1.16 -16.20 1.31
C PRO A 48 2.32 -15.21 1.47
N VAL A 49 3.26 -15.21 0.55
CA VAL A 49 4.40 -14.28 0.57
C VAL A 49 3.91 -12.86 0.35
N ILE A 50 3.12 -12.61 -0.69
CA ILE A 50 2.59 -11.28 -0.96
C ILE A 50 1.59 -10.82 0.10
N GLU A 51 0.79 -11.72 0.66
CA GLU A 51 -0.10 -11.41 1.79
C GLU A 51 0.69 -10.97 3.02
N ALA A 52 1.85 -11.57 3.29
CA ALA A 52 2.74 -11.12 4.36
C ALA A 52 3.26 -9.70 4.08
N TYR A 53 3.72 -9.39 2.88
CA TYR A 53 4.17 -8.04 2.53
C TYR A 53 3.06 -6.99 2.67
N THR A 54 1.85 -7.27 2.19
CA THR A 54 0.72 -6.36 2.33
C THR A 54 0.28 -6.18 3.79
N SER A 55 0.32 -7.27 4.57
CA SER A 55 0.04 -7.24 6.01
C SER A 55 1.07 -6.40 6.78
N ILE A 56 2.36 -6.54 6.44
CA ILE A 56 3.44 -5.72 7.02
C ILE A 56 3.23 -4.25 6.65
N ALA A 57 2.96 -3.94 5.37
CA ALA A 57 2.72 -2.57 4.93
C ALA A 57 1.53 -1.94 5.67
N GLY A 58 0.40 -2.65 5.76
CA GLY A 58 -0.77 -2.20 6.51
C GLY A 58 -0.50 -2.00 8.01
N CYS A 59 0.30 -2.89 8.61
CA CYS A 59 0.74 -2.75 10.00
C CYS A 59 1.62 -1.50 10.20
N ILE A 60 2.61 -1.25 9.32
CA ILE A 60 3.46 -0.06 9.38
C ILE A 60 2.62 1.21 9.33
N VAL A 61 1.67 1.29 8.38
CA VAL A 61 0.76 2.44 8.26
C VAL A 61 0.02 2.66 9.57
N ARG A 62 -0.63 1.63 10.11
CA ARG A 62 -1.40 1.71 11.34
C ARG A 62 -0.55 2.17 12.52
N GLU A 63 0.60 1.53 12.75
CA GLU A 63 1.44 1.82 13.90
C GLU A 63 2.11 3.20 13.82
N ARG A 64 2.56 3.61 12.64
CA ARG A 64 3.22 4.90 12.45
C ARG A 64 2.26 6.09 12.42
N THR A 65 0.98 5.86 12.11
CA THR A 65 -0.03 6.93 12.13
C THR A 65 -0.92 6.90 13.37
N ARG A 66 -0.65 5.97 14.31
CA ARG A 66 -1.38 5.87 15.57
C ARG A 66 -1.19 7.15 16.40
N GLY A 67 -2.29 7.71 16.86
CA GLY A 67 -2.26 8.87 17.74
C GLY A 67 -1.92 10.20 17.07
N PHE A 68 -1.87 10.26 15.74
CA PHE A 68 -1.76 11.54 15.05
C PHE A 68 -3.01 12.39 15.30
N ASP A 69 -2.79 13.60 15.78
CA ASP A 69 -3.81 14.65 15.87
C ASP A 69 -3.83 15.36 14.51
N LEU A 70 -4.73 14.91 13.64
CA LEU A 70 -4.80 15.39 12.27
C LEU A 70 -5.74 16.59 12.15
N HIS A 71 -5.28 17.55 11.40
CA HIS A 71 -6.06 18.71 10.96
C HIS A 71 -6.11 18.78 9.44
N PRO A 72 -7.11 19.43 8.83
CA PRO A 72 -7.17 19.57 7.38
C PRO A 72 -6.18 20.65 6.88
N ASP A 73 -4.89 20.38 7.03
CA ASP A 73 -3.78 21.26 6.67
C ASP A 73 -2.61 20.51 6.00
N SER A 74 -1.69 21.24 5.40
CA SER A 74 -0.51 20.68 4.74
C SER A 74 0.44 19.96 5.70
N LYS A 75 0.52 20.40 6.97
CA LYS A 75 1.36 19.76 7.97
C LYS A 75 0.91 18.32 8.26
N SER A 76 -0.40 18.09 8.35
CA SER A 76 -0.96 16.75 8.54
C SER A 76 -0.72 15.87 7.30
N VAL A 77 -0.77 16.44 6.08
CA VAL A 77 -0.40 15.74 4.83
C VAL A 77 1.05 15.30 4.88
N ASP A 78 1.98 16.22 5.16
CA ASP A 78 3.41 15.92 5.24
C ASP A 78 3.72 14.85 6.30
N GLN A 79 3.07 14.93 7.46
CA GLN A 79 3.23 13.93 8.53
C GLN A 79 2.75 12.55 8.09
N LEU A 80 1.63 12.47 7.41
CA LEU A 80 1.09 11.20 6.89
C LEU A 80 2.00 10.62 5.79
N ASP A 81 2.47 11.44 4.85
CA ASP A 81 3.38 11.01 3.79
C ASP A 81 4.69 10.43 4.35
N ILE A 82 5.31 11.12 5.31
CA ILE A 82 6.50 10.61 5.99
C ILE A 82 6.23 9.29 6.73
N ALA A 83 5.08 9.20 7.40
CA ALA A 83 4.74 8.01 8.19
C ALA A 83 4.52 6.78 7.32
N VAL A 84 3.91 6.93 6.13
CA VAL A 84 3.58 5.80 5.26
C VAL A 84 4.68 5.45 4.26
N ALA A 85 5.66 6.33 4.05
CA ALA A 85 6.73 6.14 3.07
C ALA A 85 7.43 4.75 3.16
N PRO A 86 7.73 4.19 4.35
CA PRO A 86 8.33 2.86 4.43
C PRO A 86 7.41 1.73 3.97
N ALA A 87 6.09 1.87 4.18
CA ALA A 87 5.11 0.88 3.70
C ALA A 87 5.00 0.93 2.17
N LEU A 88 4.98 2.15 1.60
CA LEU A 88 4.96 2.34 0.14
C LEU A 88 6.23 1.81 -0.52
N ALA A 89 7.41 2.09 0.06
CA ALA A 89 8.69 1.58 -0.45
C ALA A 89 8.74 0.04 -0.43
N LEU A 90 8.18 -0.60 0.59
CA LEU A 90 8.06 -2.05 0.66
C LEU A 90 7.19 -2.59 -0.48
N LEU A 91 6.04 -1.98 -0.74
CA LEU A 91 5.15 -2.38 -1.84
C LEU A 91 5.80 -2.11 -3.21
N ASP A 92 6.51 -1.00 -3.37
CA ASP A 92 7.22 -0.68 -4.62
C ASP A 92 8.29 -1.73 -4.93
N SER A 93 9.03 -2.22 -3.95
CA SER A 93 10.01 -3.30 -4.16
C SER A 93 9.35 -4.59 -4.68
N VAL A 94 8.13 -4.90 -4.21
CA VAL A 94 7.35 -6.06 -4.70
C VAL A 94 6.85 -5.82 -6.13
N ILE A 95 6.42 -4.58 -6.44
CA ILE A 95 5.95 -4.22 -7.79
C ILE A 95 7.09 -4.33 -8.82
N GLU A 96 8.31 -3.97 -8.44
CA GLU A 96 9.47 -4.00 -9.32
C GLU A 96 9.99 -5.43 -9.58
N THR A 97 9.92 -6.30 -8.58
CA THR A 97 10.56 -7.63 -8.63
C THR A 97 9.57 -8.78 -8.78
N GLY A 98 8.27 -8.53 -8.52
CA GLY A 98 7.24 -9.56 -8.52
C GLY A 98 6.70 -9.90 -9.92
N ASP A 99 6.11 -11.09 -10.01
CA ASP A 99 5.28 -11.46 -11.15
C ASP A 99 3.94 -10.70 -11.16
N ALA A 100 3.09 -10.96 -12.17
CA ALA A 100 1.81 -10.27 -12.32
C ALA A 100 0.89 -10.40 -11.10
N THR A 101 0.91 -11.54 -10.40
CA THR A 101 0.12 -11.76 -9.16
C THR A 101 0.60 -10.83 -8.04
N HIS A 102 1.91 -10.79 -7.80
CA HIS A 102 2.52 -9.91 -6.80
C HIS A 102 2.25 -8.44 -7.11
N GLN A 103 2.46 -8.05 -8.37
CA GLN A 103 2.24 -6.67 -8.81
C GLN A 103 0.80 -6.21 -8.60
N ILE A 104 -0.19 -7.04 -8.98
CA ILE A 104 -1.61 -6.71 -8.81
C ILE A 104 -1.95 -6.50 -7.33
N ILE A 105 -1.56 -7.43 -6.46
CA ILE A 105 -1.89 -7.37 -5.04
C ILE A 105 -1.17 -6.19 -4.36
N ALA A 106 0.11 -5.95 -4.68
CA ALA A 106 0.87 -4.84 -4.11
C ALA A 106 0.34 -3.47 -4.58
N LEU A 107 -0.02 -3.34 -5.85
CA LEU A 107 -0.64 -2.10 -6.38
C LEU A 107 -2.00 -1.83 -5.75
N HIS A 108 -2.81 -2.86 -5.55
CA HIS A 108 -4.09 -2.72 -4.85
C HIS A 108 -3.88 -2.24 -3.41
N ALA A 109 -2.97 -2.89 -2.66
CA ALA A 109 -2.64 -2.45 -1.31
C ALA A 109 -2.10 -1.00 -1.26
N LYS A 110 -1.34 -0.58 -2.28
CA LYS A 110 -0.86 0.81 -2.41
C LYS A 110 -2.02 1.78 -2.64
N ALA A 111 -2.99 1.43 -3.49
CA ALA A 111 -4.21 2.22 -3.69
C ALA A 111 -5.01 2.36 -2.38
N ASP A 112 -5.17 1.27 -1.63
CA ASP A 112 -5.87 1.26 -0.33
C ASP A 112 -5.20 2.18 0.69
N ILE A 113 -3.86 2.22 0.74
CA ILE A 113 -3.12 3.14 1.61
C ILE A 113 -3.49 4.58 1.27
N TYR A 114 -3.40 5.00 0.01
CA TYR A 114 -3.72 6.38 -0.39
C TYR A 114 -5.18 6.76 -0.15
N GLN A 115 -6.12 5.86 -0.41
CA GLN A 115 -7.53 6.06 -0.09
C GLN A 115 -7.76 6.17 1.42
N GLY A 116 -7.05 5.35 2.21
CA GLY A 116 -7.05 5.41 3.65
C GLY A 116 -6.55 6.75 4.19
N LEU A 117 -5.47 7.32 3.61
CA LEU A 117 -4.96 8.65 3.97
C LEU A 117 -6.00 9.74 3.68
N THR A 118 -6.60 9.70 2.48
CA THR A 118 -7.68 10.63 2.10
C THR A 118 -8.84 10.56 3.11
N THR A 119 -9.27 9.35 3.45
CA THR A 119 -10.36 9.13 4.42
C THR A 119 -10.00 9.66 5.81
N ARG A 120 -8.78 9.42 6.28
CA ARG A 120 -8.32 9.92 7.59
C ARG A 120 -8.31 11.44 7.64
N LEU A 121 -7.79 12.11 6.61
CA LEU A 121 -7.78 13.57 6.56
C LEU A 121 -9.19 14.14 6.49
N ARG A 122 -10.09 13.51 5.74
CA ARG A 122 -11.51 13.89 5.73
C ARG A 122 -12.17 13.73 7.10
N ASN A 123 -11.87 12.65 7.80
CA ASN A 123 -12.41 12.39 9.14
C ASN A 123 -11.85 13.35 10.22
N SER A 124 -10.74 14.06 9.94
CA SER A 124 -10.21 15.09 10.83
C SER A 124 -10.99 16.41 10.79
N MET A 125 -11.88 16.56 9.81
CA MET A 125 -12.78 17.72 9.75
C MET A 125 -13.78 17.71 10.91
N ARG A 126 -14.29 18.87 11.26
CA ARG A 126 -15.39 19.02 12.22
C ARG A 126 -16.63 18.24 11.77
N ALA A 127 -17.52 17.91 12.70
CA ALA A 127 -18.73 17.14 12.43
C ALA A 127 -19.62 17.75 11.33
N ASN A 128 -19.62 19.10 11.19
CA ASN A 128 -20.33 19.82 10.14
C ASN A 128 -19.36 20.77 9.42
N PRO A 129 -18.52 20.26 8.51
CA PRO A 129 -17.57 21.09 7.79
C PRO A 129 -18.32 22.02 6.82
N ASP A 130 -17.89 23.27 6.76
CA ASP A 130 -18.37 24.19 5.74
C ASP A 130 -17.82 23.83 4.34
N TYR A 131 -18.29 24.56 3.32
CA TYR A 131 -17.84 24.32 1.95
C TYR A 131 -16.33 24.57 1.76
N ALA A 132 -15.80 25.61 2.43
CA ALA A 132 -14.38 25.95 2.31
C ALA A 132 -13.48 24.86 2.89
N GLN A 133 -13.84 24.30 4.04
CA GLN A 133 -13.10 23.18 4.65
C GLN A 133 -13.12 21.92 3.77
N ARG A 134 -14.28 21.57 3.20
CA ARG A 134 -14.36 20.43 2.27
C ARG A 134 -13.49 20.64 1.04
N LYS A 135 -13.57 21.82 0.42
CA LYS A 135 -12.75 22.16 -0.74
C LYS A 135 -11.26 22.13 -0.44
N GLU A 136 -10.85 22.59 0.75
CA GLU A 136 -9.45 22.53 1.16
C GLU A 136 -8.97 21.09 1.34
N VAL A 137 -9.72 20.22 1.99
CA VAL A 137 -9.37 18.80 2.09
C VAL A 137 -9.30 18.13 0.72
N ASP A 138 -10.23 18.41 -0.17
CA ASP A 138 -10.19 17.89 -1.54
C ASP A 138 -8.92 18.35 -2.26
N ARG A 139 -8.51 19.62 -2.11
CA ARG A 139 -7.26 20.15 -2.65
C ARG A 139 -6.02 19.45 -2.06
N LEU A 140 -5.99 19.25 -0.75
CA LEU A 140 -4.89 18.61 -0.05
C LEU A 140 -4.75 17.12 -0.41
N THR A 141 -5.83 16.46 -0.74
CA THR A 141 -5.85 15.02 -1.05
C THR A 141 -5.72 14.69 -2.55
N VAL A 142 -5.58 15.70 -3.42
CA VAL A 142 -5.50 15.50 -4.88
C VAL A 142 -4.41 14.48 -5.25
N ALA A 143 -3.19 14.68 -4.73
CA ALA A 143 -2.06 13.79 -5.05
C ALA A 143 -2.32 12.34 -4.62
N TRP A 144 -2.87 12.11 -3.43
CA TRP A 144 -3.20 10.76 -2.96
C TRP A 144 -4.28 10.10 -3.83
N ASN A 145 -5.30 10.87 -4.22
CA ASN A 145 -6.36 10.37 -5.10
C ASN A 145 -5.82 10.03 -6.49
N GLU A 146 -4.88 10.81 -7.02
CA GLU A 146 -4.19 10.52 -8.28
C GLU A 146 -3.33 9.27 -8.17
N HIS A 147 -2.53 9.12 -7.13
CA HIS A 147 -1.74 7.91 -6.89
C HIS A 147 -2.60 6.65 -6.73
N ALA A 148 -3.72 6.74 -6.00
CA ALA A 148 -4.66 5.63 -5.90
C ALA A 148 -5.27 5.25 -7.24
N ARG A 149 -5.65 6.27 -8.05
CA ARG A 149 -6.20 6.05 -9.40
C ARG A 149 -5.19 5.40 -10.33
N ASP A 150 -3.93 5.87 -10.32
CA ASP A 150 -2.87 5.33 -11.15
C ASP A 150 -2.57 3.86 -10.77
N ALA A 151 -2.47 3.57 -9.47
CA ALA A 151 -2.30 2.21 -8.99
C ALA A 151 -3.45 1.29 -9.47
N ASN A 152 -4.71 1.71 -9.34
CA ASN A 152 -5.88 0.96 -9.81
C ASN A 152 -5.90 0.80 -11.34
N LEU A 153 -5.44 1.80 -12.11
CA LEU A 153 -5.29 1.68 -13.55
C LEU A 153 -4.27 0.60 -13.91
N ARG A 154 -3.11 0.60 -13.25
CA ARG A 154 -2.07 -0.40 -13.46
C ARG A 154 -2.53 -1.81 -13.09
N VAL A 155 -3.30 -1.98 -12.00
CA VAL A 155 -3.93 -3.27 -11.65
C VAL A 155 -4.73 -3.81 -12.82
N THR A 156 -5.62 -2.98 -13.40
CA THR A 156 -6.46 -3.42 -14.53
C THR A 156 -5.67 -3.72 -15.80
N GLN A 157 -4.60 -2.95 -16.07
CA GLN A 157 -3.72 -3.18 -17.23
C GLN A 157 -2.93 -4.49 -17.10
N ILE A 158 -2.33 -4.74 -15.94
CA ILE A 158 -1.58 -5.98 -15.69
C ILE A 158 -2.50 -7.20 -15.77
N ALA A 159 -3.70 -7.11 -15.18
CA ALA A 159 -4.69 -8.18 -15.22
C ALA A 159 -5.14 -8.50 -16.65
N ALA A 160 -5.35 -7.49 -17.49
CA ALA A 160 -5.72 -7.67 -18.89
C ALA A 160 -4.61 -8.36 -19.71
N GLY A 161 -3.35 -8.04 -19.44
CA GLY A 161 -2.19 -8.67 -20.06
C GLY A 161 -1.87 -10.07 -19.53
N ASN A 162 -2.38 -10.43 -18.35
CA ASN A 162 -2.05 -11.66 -17.63
C ASN A 162 -3.30 -12.40 -17.12
N PRO A 163 -4.19 -12.87 -17.99
CA PRO A 163 -5.45 -13.50 -17.56
C PRO A 163 -5.23 -14.78 -16.74
N GLY A 164 -4.07 -15.43 -16.87
CA GLY A 164 -3.67 -16.58 -16.04
C GLY A 164 -3.44 -16.22 -14.59
N ALA A 165 -2.92 -15.03 -14.29
CA ALA A 165 -2.70 -14.56 -12.93
C ALA A 165 -4.03 -14.31 -12.17
N VAL A 166 -5.10 -13.97 -12.89
CA VAL A 166 -6.42 -13.71 -12.31
C VAL A 166 -7.19 -15.00 -12.06
N ARG A 167 -7.06 -15.99 -12.97
CA ARG A 167 -7.81 -17.24 -12.88
C ARG A 167 -7.39 -18.08 -11.68
N GLY A 168 -8.39 -18.43 -10.84
CA GLY A 168 -8.16 -19.32 -9.71
C GLY A 168 -7.53 -18.69 -8.48
N ASN A 169 -7.24 -17.36 -8.53
CA ASN A 169 -6.75 -16.64 -7.37
C ASN A 169 -7.81 -15.63 -6.87
N PRO A 170 -8.52 -15.94 -5.77
CA PRO A 170 -9.61 -15.09 -5.27
C PRO A 170 -9.12 -13.71 -4.81
N VAL A 171 -7.90 -13.62 -4.28
CA VAL A 171 -7.31 -12.34 -3.83
C VAL A 171 -7.06 -11.43 -5.02
N VAL A 172 -6.46 -11.96 -6.08
CA VAL A 172 -6.23 -11.20 -7.33
C VAL A 172 -7.55 -10.80 -7.98
N THR A 173 -8.52 -11.73 -8.02
CA THR A 173 -9.87 -11.45 -8.56
C THR A 173 -10.53 -10.30 -7.81
N TYR A 174 -10.47 -10.31 -6.48
CA TYR A 174 -10.98 -9.23 -5.64
C TYR A 174 -10.29 -7.90 -5.95
N ALA A 175 -8.96 -7.87 -5.97
CA ALA A 175 -8.17 -6.67 -6.25
C ALA A 175 -8.54 -6.04 -7.61
N VAL A 176 -8.71 -6.86 -8.65
CA VAL A 176 -9.11 -6.41 -9.99
C VAL A 176 -10.52 -5.84 -9.99
N GLN A 177 -11.47 -6.53 -9.37
CA GLN A 177 -12.86 -6.06 -9.28
C GLN A 177 -12.98 -4.76 -8.51
N ASP A 178 -12.24 -4.60 -7.43
CA ASP A 178 -12.23 -3.38 -6.64
C ASP A 178 -11.60 -2.20 -7.39
N ALA A 179 -10.48 -2.42 -8.07
CA ALA A 179 -9.86 -1.43 -8.94
C ALA A 179 -10.80 -0.95 -10.06
N GLN A 180 -11.58 -1.86 -10.65
CA GLN A 180 -12.58 -1.53 -11.67
C GLN A 180 -13.73 -0.68 -11.11
N ARG A 181 -14.25 -1.03 -9.92
CA ARG A 181 -15.31 -0.26 -9.23
C ARG A 181 -14.85 1.15 -8.88
N SER A 182 -13.64 1.28 -8.36
CA SER A 182 -13.05 2.59 -7.99
C SER A 182 -12.91 3.52 -9.20
N ARG A 183 -12.66 2.98 -10.40
CA ARG A 183 -12.60 3.76 -11.64
C ARG A 183 -13.97 4.28 -12.09
N THR A 184 -15.01 3.46 -11.99
CA THR A 184 -16.37 3.84 -12.41
C THR A 184 -16.98 4.89 -11.49
N SER A 185 -16.72 4.80 -10.19
CA SER A 185 -17.19 5.79 -9.20
C SER A 185 -16.57 7.17 -9.39
N GLY A 186 -15.31 7.24 -9.85
CA GLY A 186 -14.64 8.52 -10.13
C GLY A 186 -15.11 9.23 -11.40
N VAL A 187 -15.84 8.57 -12.30
CA VAL A 187 -16.39 9.15 -13.53
C VAL A 187 -17.77 9.78 -13.29
N ALA A 188 -18.52 9.27 -12.30
CA ALA A 188 -19.87 9.74 -12.00
C ALA A 188 -19.92 11.06 -11.20
N SER A 189 -18.78 11.57 -10.73
CA SER A 189 -18.66 12.77 -9.89
C SER A 189 -18.08 13.99 -10.62
N ARG A 190 -18.05 13.99 -11.94
CA ARG A 190 -17.71 15.12 -12.80
C ARG A 190 -18.97 15.59 -13.53
#